data_906ff9af29eef0bfb3a9f0f73dc457c2
#
_entry.id   906ff9af29eef0bfb3a9f0f73dc457c2
#
_cell.length_a   1.000
_cell.length_b   1.000
_cell.length_c   1.000
_cell.angle_alpha   90.00
_cell.angle_beta   90.00
_cell.angle_gamma   90.00
#
_symmetry.space_group_name_H-M   'P 1'
#
loop_
_entity.id
_entity.type
_entity.pdbx_description
1 polymer ?
#
loop_
_entity_poly.entity_id
_entity_poly.type
_entity_poly.pdbx_seq_one_letter_code
_entity_poly.pdbx_strand_id
1 'polypeptide(L)'
;MPRILPFPRTTSTVSRLTTAAVLTLAAAIATGGSVDAQGMPPSARSTFIGVADSVQLEVVDWGGEGPTLILLAGMGHSAHVFDGFVPRLTSHLHVIGITRRGVGASSRPKHGYDSTTLVRDLIAVLDSLRLAKASFAGHSFGGSEMSILAARFPERVDRLIYLDSAFDYRQLLDRIGVATALGSPQPPEATYNRNTVADWTLYGERSSGAGFPESEVRAMFRVSADGIVQGSATAPETLRAMLDGIEPAPLTKIRARTLAIYAAPTSAEVMYPSWYAFDDSARQRGRTVYAAVSAEHALQRARFKREVVGSRQVIITGARHYLFLTHPGEVAHEVLSFMLSN
;
A
#
# COMPACT_ATOMS: atom_id res chain seq x y z
N MET A 1 -45.05 -2.79 49.61
CA MET A 1 -45.17 -4.00 48.83
C MET A 1 -46.40 -3.91 47.93
N PRO A 2 -46.23 -3.82 46.61
CA PRO A 2 -47.31 -4.14 45.68
C PRO A 2 -46.92 -5.41 44.89
N ARG A 3 -47.97 -6.20 44.66
CA ARG A 3 -47.94 -7.53 44.04
C ARG A 3 -47.65 -7.50 42.56
N ILE A 4 -46.81 -8.44 42.10
CA ILE A 4 -46.54 -8.77 40.69
C ILE A 4 -47.65 -9.74 40.22
N LEU A 5 -48.34 -9.38 39.12
CA LEU A 5 -49.26 -10.25 38.40
C LEU A 5 -48.55 -10.90 37.19
N PRO A 6 -48.81 -12.15 36.83
CA PRO A 6 -48.15 -12.86 35.76
C PRO A 6 -48.81 -12.60 34.40
N PHE A 7 -47.96 -12.53 33.34
CA PHE A 7 -48.37 -12.45 31.92
C PHE A 7 -48.82 -13.82 31.40
N PRO A 8 -49.82 -13.87 30.52
CA PRO A 8 -50.31 -15.12 29.94
C PRO A 8 -49.40 -15.67 28.84
N ARG A 9 -49.25 -17.00 28.86
CA ARG A 9 -48.62 -17.78 27.79
C ARG A 9 -49.60 -17.92 26.61
N THR A 10 -49.24 -17.43 25.45
CA THR A 10 -49.92 -17.79 24.19
C THR A 10 -49.14 -18.89 23.48
N THR A 11 -49.73 -20.05 23.39
CA THR A 11 -49.37 -21.15 22.51
C THR A 11 -49.81 -20.80 21.09
N SER A 12 -48.90 -20.70 20.14
CA SER A 12 -49.21 -20.71 18.71
C SER A 12 -48.52 -21.89 18.02
N THR A 13 -49.38 -22.80 17.61
CA THR A 13 -49.14 -23.92 16.70
C THR A 13 -48.71 -23.36 15.33
N VAL A 14 -47.50 -23.60 14.88
CA VAL A 14 -47.10 -23.34 13.50
C VAL A 14 -46.82 -24.68 12.81
N SER A 15 -47.63 -24.87 11.81
CA SER A 15 -47.72 -25.99 10.87
C SER A 15 -46.38 -26.31 10.20
N ARG A 16 -46.11 -27.61 10.12
CA ARG A 16 -45.07 -28.19 9.25
C ARG A 16 -45.54 -28.08 7.80
N LEU A 17 -44.84 -27.28 6.97
CA LEU A 17 -44.93 -27.45 5.53
C LEU A 17 -43.58 -27.03 4.86
N THR A 18 -43.02 -28.01 4.18
CA THR A 18 -42.07 -27.92 3.02
C THR A 18 -40.66 -27.41 3.27
N THR A 19 -39.83 -28.34 3.70
CA THR A 19 -38.40 -28.42 3.42
C THR A 19 -38.21 -28.96 1.98
N ALA A 20 -38.06 -28.12 0.99
CA ALA A 20 -37.46 -28.48 -0.32
C ALA A 20 -37.49 -27.25 -1.24
N ALA A 21 -36.52 -26.33 -1.16
CA ALA A 21 -36.11 -25.42 -2.21
C ALA A 21 -35.13 -24.32 -1.69
N VAL A 22 -34.06 -24.66 -0.97
CA VAL A 22 -32.90 -23.76 -0.74
C VAL A 22 -31.61 -24.61 -0.70
N LEU A 23 -31.34 -25.29 -1.77
CA LEU A 23 -30.08 -26.02 -1.96
C LEU A 23 -29.68 -25.96 -3.43
N THR A 24 -29.49 -24.76 -3.97
CA THR A 24 -28.76 -24.55 -5.26
C THR A 24 -28.52 -23.06 -5.47
N LEU A 25 -27.77 -22.38 -4.57
CA LEU A 25 -27.07 -21.13 -4.89
C LEU A 25 -25.97 -20.81 -3.85
N ALA A 26 -25.15 -21.78 -3.50
CA ALA A 26 -24.00 -21.58 -2.61
C ALA A 26 -22.77 -22.34 -3.10
N ALA A 27 -22.50 -22.29 -4.41
CA ALA A 27 -21.33 -22.96 -4.99
C ALA A 27 -20.71 -22.11 -6.11
N ALA A 28 -20.49 -20.80 -5.88
CA ALA A 28 -19.77 -19.94 -6.83
C ALA A 28 -19.11 -18.71 -6.17
N ILE A 29 -18.76 -18.75 -4.88
CA ILE A 29 -17.88 -17.74 -4.26
C ILE A 29 -16.96 -18.47 -3.28
N ALA A 30 -16.00 -19.22 -3.80
CA ALA A 30 -14.88 -19.75 -3.03
C ALA A 30 -13.71 -20.06 -3.97
N THR A 31 -13.23 -19.03 -4.67
CA THR A 31 -11.84 -19.00 -5.16
C THR A 31 -11.12 -17.86 -4.46
N GLY A 32 -11.23 -17.82 -3.13
CA GLY A 32 -10.25 -17.18 -2.30
C GLY A 32 -8.99 -18.04 -2.37
N GLY A 33 -7.94 -17.56 -3.02
CA GLY A 33 -6.65 -18.23 -2.97
C GLY A 33 -6.29 -18.45 -1.49
N SER A 34 -5.94 -19.69 -1.15
CA SER A 34 -5.43 -20.01 0.19
C SER A 34 -4.14 -19.24 0.40
N VAL A 35 -4.06 -18.49 1.49
CA VAL A 35 -2.80 -17.88 1.97
C VAL A 35 -2.12 -18.93 2.84
N ASP A 36 -0.78 -19.02 2.77
CA ASP A 36 -0.04 -19.93 3.64
C ASP A 36 -0.09 -19.46 5.11
N ALA A 37 0.49 -20.25 6.02
CA ALA A 37 0.50 -19.93 7.44
C ALA A 37 1.21 -18.62 7.82
N GLN A 38 1.86 -17.94 6.84
CA GLN A 38 2.53 -16.64 6.99
C GLN A 38 1.81 -15.51 6.26
N GLY A 39 0.66 -15.77 5.66
CA GLY A 39 -0.15 -14.78 4.96
C GLY A 39 0.27 -14.47 3.53
N MET A 40 1.26 -15.16 2.97
CA MET A 40 1.64 -15.02 1.56
C MET A 40 0.75 -15.87 0.64
N PRO A 41 0.52 -15.42 -0.62
CA PRO A 41 -0.05 -16.30 -1.63
C PRO A 41 0.79 -17.58 -1.80
N PRO A 42 0.19 -18.75 -1.99
CA PRO A 42 0.92 -20.04 -2.05
C PRO A 42 1.99 -20.13 -3.13
N SER A 43 1.92 -19.29 -4.16
CA SER A 43 2.91 -19.22 -5.27
C SER A 43 4.09 -18.29 -4.98
N ALA A 44 4.03 -17.45 -3.95
CA ALA A 44 5.05 -16.46 -3.67
C ALA A 44 6.37 -17.12 -3.23
N ARG A 45 7.47 -16.66 -3.81
CA ARG A 45 8.84 -17.08 -3.46
C ARG A 45 9.65 -15.87 -3.06
N SER A 46 10.15 -15.87 -1.83
CA SER A 46 11.10 -14.84 -1.38
C SER A 46 12.52 -15.32 -1.61
N THR A 47 13.34 -14.47 -2.24
CA THR A 47 14.77 -14.69 -2.49
C THR A 47 15.55 -13.45 -2.08
N PHE A 48 16.89 -13.59 -1.93
CA PHE A 48 17.75 -12.47 -1.58
C PHE A 48 18.74 -12.20 -2.73
N ILE A 49 18.77 -10.97 -3.22
CA ILE A 49 19.66 -10.52 -4.30
C ILE A 49 20.69 -9.55 -3.72
N GLY A 50 21.98 -9.85 -3.91
CA GLY A 50 23.09 -8.97 -3.57
C GLY A 50 23.08 -7.73 -4.47
N VAL A 51 23.07 -6.54 -3.89
CA VAL A 51 23.06 -5.25 -4.64
C VAL A 51 24.31 -4.40 -4.37
N ALA A 52 25.03 -4.70 -3.30
CA ALA A 52 26.31 -4.10 -2.95
C ALA A 52 27.04 -5.03 -1.96
N ASP A 53 28.29 -4.70 -1.60
CA ASP A 53 29.04 -5.45 -0.61
C ASP A 53 28.24 -5.59 0.69
N SER A 54 27.96 -6.82 1.08
CA SER A 54 27.19 -7.16 2.30
C SER A 54 25.76 -6.60 2.34
N VAL A 55 25.18 -6.16 1.21
CA VAL A 55 23.80 -5.69 1.13
C VAL A 55 23.00 -6.58 0.20
N GLN A 56 21.98 -7.22 0.75
CA GLN A 56 21.03 -8.05 0.02
C GLN A 56 19.63 -7.48 0.19
N LEU A 57 18.87 -7.48 -0.90
CA LEU A 57 17.44 -7.13 -0.89
C LEU A 57 16.59 -8.38 -1.00
N GLU A 58 15.54 -8.40 -0.23
CA GLU A 58 14.45 -9.35 -0.41
C GLU A 58 13.69 -9.03 -1.69
N VAL A 59 13.53 -10.04 -2.53
CA VAL A 59 12.75 -9.99 -3.76
C VAL A 59 11.69 -11.06 -3.68
N VAL A 60 10.43 -10.67 -3.71
CA VAL A 60 9.27 -11.56 -3.67
C VAL A 60 8.76 -11.75 -5.09
N ASP A 61 8.86 -12.96 -5.60
CA ASP A 61 8.30 -13.37 -6.89
C ASP A 61 6.96 -14.08 -6.66
N TRP A 62 5.86 -13.44 -7.03
CA TRP A 62 4.53 -14.05 -6.94
C TRP A 62 4.16 -14.86 -8.18
N GLY A 63 5.05 -14.93 -9.18
CA GLY A 63 4.80 -15.64 -10.42
C GLY A 63 3.82 -14.91 -11.34
N GLY A 64 3.08 -15.70 -12.11
CA GLY A 64 2.18 -15.22 -13.15
C GLY A 64 2.83 -15.28 -14.54
N GLU A 65 2.01 -15.11 -15.58
CA GLU A 65 2.45 -15.17 -16.98
C GLU A 65 2.21 -13.81 -17.64
N GLY A 66 3.12 -13.42 -18.53
CA GLY A 66 3.01 -12.17 -19.28
C GLY A 66 4.10 -11.15 -18.98
N PRO A 67 3.87 -9.85 -19.28
CA PRO A 67 4.85 -8.80 -19.05
C PRO A 67 5.20 -8.67 -17.57
N THR A 68 6.49 -8.44 -17.27
CA THR A 68 6.97 -8.28 -15.89
C THR A 68 6.58 -6.91 -15.32
N LEU A 69 5.94 -6.93 -14.16
CA LEU A 69 5.62 -5.76 -13.34
C LEU A 69 6.36 -5.83 -12.02
N ILE A 70 7.21 -4.83 -11.75
CA ILE A 70 7.91 -4.69 -10.48
C ILE A 70 7.14 -3.73 -9.56
N LEU A 71 6.85 -4.18 -8.34
CA LEU A 71 6.14 -3.42 -7.32
C LEU A 71 7.11 -2.82 -6.31
N LEU A 72 7.00 -1.52 -6.06
CA LEU A 72 7.78 -0.76 -5.09
C LEU A 72 6.85 -0.18 -4.02
N ALA A 73 7.08 -0.59 -2.78
CA ALA A 73 6.23 -0.18 -1.66
C ALA A 73 6.49 1.26 -1.19
N GLY A 74 5.59 1.79 -0.37
CA GLY A 74 5.76 3.04 0.35
C GLY A 74 6.89 3.01 1.37
N MET A 75 7.16 4.15 2.01
CA MET A 75 8.19 4.24 3.05
C MET A 75 7.86 3.36 4.24
N GLY A 76 8.85 2.59 4.72
CA GLY A 76 8.69 1.69 5.86
C GLY A 76 7.93 0.40 5.57
N HIS A 77 7.39 0.23 4.35
CA HIS A 77 6.71 -0.98 3.91
C HIS A 77 7.63 -1.90 3.11
N SER A 78 7.43 -3.20 3.28
CA SER A 78 8.06 -4.26 2.48
C SER A 78 7.23 -4.56 1.23
N ALA A 79 7.72 -5.44 0.37
CA ALA A 79 6.96 -5.95 -0.78
C ALA A 79 5.64 -6.64 -0.34
N HIS A 80 5.61 -7.22 0.86
CA HIS A 80 4.46 -7.96 1.38
C HIS A 80 3.19 -7.11 1.59
N VAL A 81 3.29 -5.77 1.57
CA VAL A 81 2.12 -4.90 1.57
C VAL A 81 1.18 -5.17 0.39
N PHE A 82 1.71 -5.75 -0.70
CA PHE A 82 0.95 -6.08 -1.90
C PHE A 82 0.39 -7.51 -1.93
N ASP A 83 0.69 -8.38 -0.94
CA ASP A 83 0.29 -9.80 -0.97
C ASP A 83 -1.21 -10.02 -1.21
N GLY A 84 -2.06 -9.19 -0.61
CA GLY A 84 -3.51 -9.23 -0.82
C GLY A 84 -4.00 -8.66 -2.16
N PHE A 85 -3.16 -7.87 -2.84
CA PHE A 85 -3.50 -7.23 -4.11
C PHE A 85 -3.03 -8.03 -5.33
N VAL A 86 -1.83 -8.59 -5.28
CA VAL A 86 -1.15 -9.28 -6.38
C VAL A 86 -1.97 -10.41 -7.03
N PRO A 87 -2.76 -11.23 -6.31
CA PRO A 87 -3.58 -12.28 -6.94
C PRO A 87 -4.53 -11.76 -8.05
N ARG A 88 -4.84 -10.47 -8.06
CA ARG A 88 -5.65 -9.83 -9.11
C ARG A 88 -4.88 -9.54 -10.40
N LEU A 89 -3.55 -9.65 -10.36
CA LEU A 89 -2.66 -9.29 -11.47
C LEU A 89 -2.01 -10.52 -12.13
N THR A 90 -1.72 -11.57 -11.34
CA THR A 90 -0.89 -12.71 -11.77
C THR A 90 -1.50 -13.58 -12.85
N SER A 91 -2.80 -13.46 -13.14
CA SER A 91 -3.41 -14.11 -14.30
C SER A 91 -2.97 -13.52 -15.65
N HIS A 92 -2.33 -12.34 -15.67
CA HIS A 92 -1.95 -11.62 -16.89
C HIS A 92 -0.55 -11.01 -16.84
N LEU A 93 0.05 -10.94 -15.66
CA LEU A 93 1.36 -10.32 -15.43
C LEU A 93 2.24 -11.23 -14.60
N HIS A 94 3.54 -11.26 -14.89
CA HIS A 94 4.55 -11.76 -13.97
C HIS A 94 4.87 -10.66 -12.97
N VAL A 95 4.58 -10.88 -11.68
CA VAL A 95 4.65 -9.84 -10.65
C VAL A 95 5.76 -10.12 -9.66
N ILE A 96 6.65 -9.13 -9.49
CA ILE A 96 7.80 -9.18 -8.59
C ILE A 96 7.75 -7.97 -7.66
N GLY A 97 7.97 -8.16 -6.36
CA GLY A 97 8.12 -7.09 -5.38
C GLY A 97 9.56 -6.96 -4.91
N ILE A 98 10.02 -5.73 -4.71
CA ILE A 98 11.35 -5.47 -4.15
C ILE A 98 11.18 -4.77 -2.81
N THR A 99 11.69 -5.41 -1.74
CA THR A 99 11.80 -4.78 -0.43
C THR A 99 13.11 -4.01 -0.36
N ARG A 100 13.03 -2.68 -0.18
CA ARG A 100 14.22 -1.83 -0.16
C ARG A 100 15.11 -2.11 1.05
N ARG A 101 16.39 -1.74 0.95
CA ARG A 101 17.32 -1.79 2.09
C ARG A 101 16.75 -1.08 3.32
N GLY A 102 17.04 -1.60 4.50
CA GLY A 102 16.58 -1.05 5.76
C GLY A 102 15.17 -1.48 6.18
N VAL A 103 14.42 -2.17 5.33
CA VAL A 103 13.02 -2.57 5.55
C VAL A 103 12.85 -4.09 5.44
N GLY A 104 11.85 -4.63 6.10
CA GLY A 104 11.48 -6.04 6.01
C GLY A 104 12.64 -6.99 6.28
N ALA A 105 12.83 -7.98 5.45
CA ALA A 105 13.93 -8.94 5.53
C ALA A 105 15.21 -8.47 4.81
N SER A 106 15.19 -7.34 4.10
CA SER A 106 16.36 -6.77 3.44
C SER A 106 17.43 -6.31 4.44
N SER A 107 18.70 -6.30 4.00
CA SER A 107 19.84 -5.83 4.80
C SER A 107 19.63 -4.40 5.33
N ARG A 108 20.16 -4.15 6.52
CA ARG A 108 20.09 -2.85 7.21
C ARG A 108 21.48 -2.21 7.34
N PRO A 109 22.08 -1.71 6.22
CA PRO A 109 23.37 -1.03 6.28
C PRO A 109 23.24 0.28 7.07
N LYS A 110 24.37 0.79 7.56
CA LYS A 110 24.41 2.07 8.29
C LYS A 110 24.15 3.29 7.41
N HIS A 111 24.37 3.19 6.09
CA HIS A 111 24.32 4.27 5.12
C HIS A 111 23.74 3.82 3.77
N GLY A 112 23.54 4.77 2.85
CA GLY A 112 23.08 4.47 1.50
C GLY A 112 21.57 4.44 1.39
N TYR A 113 20.89 5.37 2.05
CA TYR A 113 19.43 5.52 2.00
C TYR A 113 18.98 6.69 1.11
N ASP A 114 19.94 7.30 0.40
CA ASP A 114 19.66 8.35 -0.58
C ASP A 114 19.07 7.78 -1.90
N SER A 115 18.33 8.62 -2.61
CA SER A 115 17.64 8.23 -3.83
C SER A 115 18.55 7.64 -4.89
N THR A 116 19.80 8.13 -5.01
CA THR A 116 20.76 7.60 -5.99
C THR A 116 21.14 6.15 -5.66
N THR A 117 21.41 5.86 -4.39
CA THR A 117 21.76 4.50 -3.94
C THR A 117 20.56 3.56 -4.09
N LEU A 118 19.34 3.99 -3.69
CA LEU A 118 18.14 3.17 -3.84
C LEU A 118 17.87 2.82 -5.31
N VAL A 119 18.05 3.75 -6.23
CA VAL A 119 17.90 3.49 -7.67
C VAL A 119 18.98 2.53 -8.20
N ARG A 120 20.22 2.62 -7.73
CA ARG A 120 21.27 1.64 -8.09
C ARG A 120 20.93 0.24 -7.61
N ASP A 121 20.30 0.10 -6.46
CA ASP A 121 19.80 -1.18 -5.98
C ASP A 121 18.77 -1.79 -6.95
N LEU A 122 17.83 -0.97 -7.44
CA LEU A 122 16.84 -1.45 -8.43
C LEU A 122 17.52 -1.94 -9.71
N ILE A 123 18.55 -1.21 -10.21
CA ILE A 123 19.33 -1.64 -11.38
C ILE A 123 20.04 -2.98 -11.10
N ALA A 124 20.68 -3.13 -9.93
CA ALA A 124 21.37 -4.38 -9.58
C ALA A 124 20.38 -5.56 -9.49
N VAL A 125 19.17 -5.35 -8.98
CA VAL A 125 18.12 -6.37 -8.98
C VAL A 125 17.71 -6.73 -10.41
N LEU A 126 17.48 -5.74 -11.30
CA LEU A 126 17.16 -6.00 -12.71
C LEU A 126 18.25 -6.83 -13.39
N ASP A 127 19.52 -6.48 -13.16
CA ASP A 127 20.67 -7.17 -13.75
C ASP A 127 20.75 -8.63 -13.26
N SER A 128 20.56 -8.84 -11.95
CA SER A 128 20.54 -10.17 -11.35
C SER A 128 19.41 -11.04 -11.91
N LEU A 129 18.23 -10.46 -12.13
CA LEU A 129 17.07 -11.12 -12.74
C LEU A 129 17.19 -11.23 -14.27
N ARG A 130 18.27 -10.71 -14.88
CA ARG A 130 18.48 -10.65 -16.34
C ARG A 130 17.35 -9.93 -17.08
N LEU A 131 16.75 -8.94 -16.45
CA LEU A 131 15.74 -8.09 -17.05
C LEU A 131 16.41 -6.87 -17.68
N ALA A 132 16.49 -6.81 -19.00
CA ALA A 132 17.02 -5.64 -19.71
C ALA A 132 16.20 -4.39 -19.39
N LYS A 133 14.87 -4.54 -19.31
CA LYS A 133 13.93 -3.52 -18.87
C LYS A 133 12.72 -4.15 -18.18
N ALA A 134 11.98 -3.38 -17.37
CA ALA A 134 10.74 -3.81 -16.75
C ALA A 134 9.73 -2.65 -16.66
N SER A 135 8.47 -2.99 -16.42
CA SER A 135 7.45 -2.03 -15.97
C SER A 135 7.47 -1.93 -14.45
N PHE A 136 7.17 -0.75 -13.91
CA PHE A 136 7.17 -0.51 -12.47
C PHE A 136 5.84 0.06 -12.00
N ALA A 137 5.35 -0.42 -10.87
CA ALA A 137 4.27 0.22 -10.13
C ALA A 137 4.77 0.59 -8.73
N GLY A 138 4.74 1.88 -8.41
CA GLY A 138 5.24 2.40 -7.14
C GLY A 138 4.12 3.03 -6.32
N HIS A 139 4.00 2.62 -5.06
CA HIS A 139 3.14 3.27 -4.09
C HIS A 139 3.93 4.29 -3.27
N SER A 140 3.36 5.46 -3.05
CA SER A 140 3.92 6.45 -2.13
C SER A 140 5.41 6.72 -2.44
N PHE A 141 6.32 6.55 -1.50
CA PHE A 141 7.76 6.73 -1.67
C PHE A 141 8.34 5.94 -2.87
N GLY A 142 7.80 4.76 -3.21
CA GLY A 142 8.19 3.99 -4.39
C GLY A 142 8.02 4.76 -5.71
N GLY A 143 7.08 5.72 -5.75
CA GLY A 143 6.92 6.63 -6.90
C GLY A 143 8.10 7.58 -7.08
N SER A 144 8.76 8.03 -6.00
CA SER A 144 9.98 8.84 -6.10
C SER A 144 11.13 8.03 -6.69
N GLU A 145 11.35 6.81 -6.20
CA GLU A 145 12.40 5.92 -6.68
C GLU A 145 12.26 5.63 -8.18
N MET A 146 11.06 5.23 -8.63
CA MET A 146 10.84 4.92 -10.04
C MET A 146 10.87 6.16 -10.95
N SER A 147 10.53 7.35 -10.45
CA SER A 147 10.67 8.60 -11.19
C SER A 147 12.13 8.92 -11.48
N ILE A 148 13.00 8.76 -10.49
CA ILE A 148 14.45 8.98 -10.62
C ILE A 148 15.05 7.89 -11.50
N LEU A 149 14.65 6.62 -11.34
CA LEU A 149 15.06 5.52 -12.20
C LEU A 149 14.73 5.82 -13.67
N ALA A 150 13.49 6.16 -13.98
CA ALA A 150 13.05 6.41 -15.35
C ALA A 150 13.72 7.65 -16.00
N ALA A 151 14.07 8.64 -15.20
CA ALA A 151 14.73 9.83 -15.68
C ALA A 151 16.24 9.65 -15.93
N ARG A 152 16.89 8.75 -15.19
CA ARG A 152 18.35 8.49 -15.28
C ARG A 152 18.69 7.28 -16.13
N PHE A 153 17.80 6.29 -16.17
CA PHE A 153 17.97 5.02 -16.88
C PHE A 153 16.72 4.70 -17.70
N PRO A 154 16.33 5.57 -18.66
CA PRO A 154 15.08 5.41 -19.42
C PRO A 154 15.05 4.09 -20.22
N GLU A 155 16.20 3.54 -20.62
CA GLU A 155 16.32 2.26 -21.32
C GLU A 155 15.94 1.05 -20.43
N ARG A 156 15.94 1.22 -19.12
CA ARG A 156 15.61 0.15 -18.15
C ARG A 156 14.11 0.12 -17.80
N VAL A 157 13.33 1.10 -18.27
CA VAL A 157 11.94 1.28 -17.90
C VAL A 157 11.03 1.18 -19.12
N ASP A 158 10.07 0.25 -19.07
CA ASP A 158 9.05 0.11 -20.11
C ASP A 158 7.85 1.01 -19.83
N ARG A 159 7.21 0.84 -18.68
CA ARG A 159 6.02 1.59 -18.25
C ARG A 159 6.12 1.96 -16.78
N LEU A 160 5.44 3.04 -16.41
CA LEU A 160 5.34 3.52 -15.04
C LEU A 160 3.88 3.58 -14.59
N ILE A 161 3.60 3.04 -13.41
CA ILE A 161 2.30 3.10 -12.78
C ILE A 161 2.47 3.68 -11.37
N TYR A 162 1.89 4.84 -11.14
CA TYR A 162 1.93 5.52 -9.85
C TYR A 162 0.64 5.19 -9.07
N LEU A 163 0.82 4.59 -7.90
CA LEU A 163 -0.26 4.24 -6.98
C LEU A 163 -0.28 5.28 -5.86
N ASP A 164 -1.05 6.34 -6.04
CA ASP A 164 -1.11 7.54 -5.18
C ASP A 164 0.28 8.10 -4.87
N SER A 165 1.10 8.23 -5.91
CA SER A 165 2.53 8.49 -5.77
C SER A 165 3.14 9.39 -6.86
N ALA A 166 2.34 9.92 -7.79
CA ALA A 166 2.81 10.79 -8.87
C ALA A 166 2.98 12.24 -8.36
N PHE A 167 3.87 12.39 -7.37
CA PHE A 167 4.17 13.63 -6.67
C PHE A 167 5.67 13.93 -6.68
N ASP A 168 6.05 15.20 -6.58
CA ASP A 168 7.38 15.58 -6.15
C ASP A 168 7.44 15.49 -4.62
N TYR A 169 7.92 14.37 -4.12
CA TYR A 169 7.93 14.10 -2.67
C TYR A 169 8.73 15.11 -1.87
N ARG A 170 9.79 15.70 -2.43
CA ARG A 170 10.54 16.74 -1.74
C ARG A 170 9.68 17.97 -1.50
N GLN A 171 9.01 18.46 -2.55
CA GLN A 171 8.09 19.59 -2.42
C GLN A 171 6.86 19.26 -1.58
N LEU A 172 6.32 18.05 -1.75
CA LEU A 172 5.16 17.58 -0.99
C LEU A 172 5.47 17.59 0.51
N LEU A 173 6.62 17.05 0.92
CA LEU A 173 7.02 17.01 2.33
C LEU A 173 7.28 18.41 2.89
N ASP A 174 7.92 19.30 2.13
CA ASP A 174 8.16 20.67 2.56
C ASP A 174 6.84 21.43 2.80
N ARG A 175 5.80 21.18 2.00
CA ARG A 175 4.50 21.87 2.06
C ARG A 175 3.51 21.19 3.02
N ILE A 176 3.40 19.86 2.97
CA ILE A 176 2.55 19.09 3.90
C ILE A 176 3.19 19.04 5.29
N GLY A 177 4.50 19.11 5.42
CA GLY A 177 5.20 19.16 6.68
C GLY A 177 4.67 20.26 7.60
N VAL A 178 4.27 21.40 7.05
CA VAL A 178 3.57 22.45 7.80
C VAL A 178 2.18 21.99 8.26
N ALA A 179 1.41 21.30 7.42
CA ALA A 179 0.09 20.81 7.79
C ALA A 179 0.14 19.61 8.75
N THR A 180 1.15 18.73 8.63
CA THR A 180 1.37 17.63 9.57
C THR A 180 1.99 18.11 10.89
N ALA A 181 2.75 19.20 10.90
CA ALA A 181 3.18 19.87 12.12
C ALA A 181 1.99 20.42 12.94
N LEU A 182 0.83 20.66 12.30
CA LEU A 182 -0.43 20.97 12.97
C LEU A 182 -1.07 19.74 13.66
N GLY A 183 -0.46 18.57 13.56
CA GLY A 183 -0.88 17.33 14.20
C GLY A 183 -2.05 16.65 13.50
N SER A 184 -1.75 15.85 12.46
CA SER A 184 -2.75 14.93 11.90
C SER A 184 -3.33 14.07 13.04
N PRO A 185 -4.67 14.05 13.23
CA PRO A 185 -5.26 13.30 14.33
C PRO A 185 -4.98 11.81 14.15
N GLN A 186 -4.59 11.17 15.25
CA GLN A 186 -4.39 9.72 15.30
C GLN A 186 -5.58 9.08 16.01
N PRO A 187 -5.93 7.82 15.68
CA PRO A 187 -6.92 7.11 16.45
C PRO A 187 -6.57 7.12 17.94
N PRO A 188 -7.54 7.36 18.86
CA PRO A 188 -7.28 7.37 20.29
C PRO A 188 -6.70 6.03 20.77
N GLU A 189 -5.62 6.03 21.56
CA GLU A 189 -4.95 4.81 22.04
C GLU A 189 -5.89 3.86 22.80
N ALA A 190 -6.86 4.39 23.52
CA ALA A 190 -7.84 3.62 24.25
C ALA A 190 -8.77 2.74 23.33
N THR A 191 -8.74 2.94 22.03
CA THR A 191 -9.64 2.24 21.10
C THR A 191 -9.06 0.99 20.45
N TYR A 192 -7.76 0.68 20.69
CA TYR A 192 -7.09 -0.49 20.08
C TYR A 192 -5.85 -0.91 20.84
N ASN A 193 -5.58 -2.21 20.83
CA ASN A 193 -4.30 -2.76 21.22
C ASN A 193 -3.31 -2.74 20.04
N ARG A 194 -2.02 -2.83 20.34
CA ARG A 194 -0.92 -2.98 19.38
C ARG A 194 0.09 -4.01 19.87
N ASN A 195 -0.41 -5.07 20.51
CA ASN A 195 0.42 -6.08 21.16
C ASN A 195 0.67 -7.29 20.28
N THR A 196 -0.26 -7.61 19.39
CA THR A 196 -0.21 -8.78 18.52
C THR A 196 -0.24 -8.39 17.04
N VAL A 197 0.11 -9.33 16.17
CA VAL A 197 -0.02 -9.15 14.71
C VAL A 197 -1.46 -8.82 14.31
N ALA A 198 -2.44 -9.52 14.89
CA ALA A 198 -3.86 -9.26 14.62
C ALA A 198 -4.29 -7.84 15.06
N ASP A 199 -3.80 -7.38 16.21
CA ASP A 199 -4.05 -6.01 16.67
C ASP A 199 -3.52 -4.96 15.67
N TRP A 200 -2.36 -5.19 15.08
CA TRP A 200 -1.78 -4.29 14.09
C TRP A 200 -2.51 -4.31 12.75
N THR A 201 -3.02 -5.46 12.31
CA THR A 201 -3.92 -5.52 11.14
C THR A 201 -5.17 -4.67 11.38
N LEU A 202 -5.82 -4.83 12.52
CA LEU A 202 -6.99 -4.03 12.90
C LEU A 202 -6.65 -2.54 13.07
N TYR A 203 -5.47 -2.22 13.62
CA TYR A 203 -5.00 -0.84 13.70
C TYR A 203 -4.85 -0.23 12.30
N GLY A 204 -4.30 -0.98 11.34
CA GLY A 204 -4.22 -0.56 9.94
C GLY A 204 -5.58 -0.19 9.36
N GLU A 205 -6.60 -1.02 9.58
CA GLU A 205 -7.97 -0.72 9.15
C GLU A 205 -8.50 0.59 9.74
N ARG A 206 -8.26 0.82 11.01
CA ARG A 206 -8.76 2.00 11.74
C ARG A 206 -7.95 3.28 11.48
N SER A 207 -6.68 3.16 11.16
CA SER A 207 -5.80 4.32 10.92
C SER A 207 -5.74 4.75 9.46
N SER A 208 -5.67 3.79 8.54
CA SER A 208 -5.51 4.02 7.10
C SER A 208 -6.67 3.52 6.25
N GLY A 209 -7.62 2.81 6.87
CA GLY A 209 -8.78 2.22 6.20
C GLY A 209 -8.45 0.93 5.42
N ALA A 210 -7.28 0.34 5.68
CA ALA A 210 -6.85 -0.90 5.05
C ALA A 210 -6.17 -1.81 6.08
N GLY A 211 -6.64 -3.05 6.19
CA GLY A 211 -5.92 -4.09 6.92
C GLY A 211 -4.68 -4.49 6.15
N PHE A 212 -3.52 -4.39 6.79
CA PHE A 212 -2.29 -4.89 6.17
C PHE A 212 -2.25 -6.43 6.22
N PRO A 213 -1.72 -7.09 5.18
CA PRO A 213 -1.46 -8.52 5.24
C PRO A 213 -0.63 -8.91 6.47
N GLU A 214 -0.86 -10.08 7.03
CA GLU A 214 -0.11 -10.58 8.19
C GLU A 214 1.41 -10.63 7.89
N SER A 215 1.77 -11.07 6.68
CA SER A 215 3.16 -11.07 6.19
C SER A 215 3.79 -9.67 6.24
N GLU A 216 3.05 -8.63 5.88
CA GLU A 216 3.53 -7.25 5.97
C GLU A 216 3.71 -6.81 7.42
N VAL A 217 2.75 -7.11 8.31
CA VAL A 217 2.88 -6.78 9.74
C VAL A 217 4.12 -7.45 10.34
N ARG A 218 4.38 -8.73 9.99
CA ARG A 218 5.58 -9.46 10.42
C ARG A 218 6.87 -8.88 9.83
N ALA A 219 6.82 -8.32 8.64
CA ALA A 219 7.97 -7.63 8.02
C ALA A 219 8.23 -6.24 8.64
N MET A 220 7.19 -5.52 9.05
CA MET A 220 7.29 -4.19 9.67
C MET A 220 7.80 -4.22 11.11
N PHE A 221 7.55 -5.32 11.83
CA PHE A 221 7.81 -5.42 13.27
C PHE A 221 8.67 -6.64 13.62
N ARG A 222 9.39 -6.54 14.74
CA ARG A 222 9.96 -7.71 15.41
C ARG A 222 8.82 -8.41 16.14
N VAL A 223 8.55 -9.66 15.76
CA VAL A 223 7.44 -10.44 16.29
C VAL A 223 8.01 -11.71 16.92
N SER A 224 7.60 -12.03 18.14
CA SER A 224 7.97 -13.29 18.81
C SER A 224 7.23 -14.49 18.19
N ALA A 225 7.64 -15.70 18.55
CA ALA A 225 7.05 -16.93 18.02
C ALA A 225 5.54 -17.06 18.34
N ASP A 226 5.11 -16.50 19.45
CA ASP A 226 3.70 -16.46 19.90
C ASP A 226 2.90 -15.26 19.32
N GLY A 227 3.49 -14.51 18.37
CA GLY A 227 2.80 -13.46 17.65
C GLY A 227 2.75 -12.09 18.35
N ILE A 228 3.56 -11.91 19.42
CA ILE A 228 3.64 -10.65 20.15
C ILE A 228 4.60 -9.68 19.45
N VAL A 229 4.14 -8.46 19.22
CA VAL A 229 4.93 -7.38 18.62
C VAL A 229 5.85 -6.74 19.67
N GLN A 230 7.16 -6.79 19.40
CA GLN A 230 8.21 -6.32 20.30
C GLN A 230 8.77 -4.94 19.89
N GLY A 231 8.30 -4.36 18.77
CA GLY A 231 8.71 -3.06 18.26
C GLY A 231 9.01 -3.06 16.76
N SER A 232 9.25 -1.88 16.19
CA SER A 232 9.54 -1.74 14.77
C SER A 232 10.80 -2.52 14.36
N ALA A 233 10.74 -3.18 13.20
CA ALA A 233 11.90 -3.80 12.57
C ALA A 233 12.80 -2.77 11.88
N THR A 234 12.23 -1.66 11.39
CA THR A 234 12.98 -0.56 10.79
C THR A 234 13.25 0.50 11.85
N ALA A 235 14.51 0.88 12.02
CA ALA A 235 14.89 1.92 12.95
C ALA A 235 14.40 3.31 12.50
N PRO A 236 13.96 4.18 13.42
CA PRO A 236 13.52 5.55 13.09
C PRO A 236 14.58 6.34 12.31
N GLU A 237 15.86 6.14 12.62
CA GLU A 237 17.00 6.79 11.95
C GLU A 237 17.11 6.38 10.48
N THR A 238 16.75 5.14 10.15
CA THR A 238 16.69 4.64 8.77
C THR A 238 15.61 5.36 7.97
N LEU A 239 14.41 5.48 8.53
CA LEU A 239 13.32 6.23 7.89
C LEU A 239 13.67 7.71 7.73
N ARG A 240 14.32 8.29 8.73
CA ARG A 240 14.82 9.67 8.68
C ARG A 240 15.86 9.84 7.57
N ALA A 241 16.83 8.92 7.46
CA ALA A 241 17.86 8.96 6.42
C ALA A 241 17.26 8.82 5.01
N MET A 242 16.19 8.02 4.83
CA MET A 242 15.45 7.95 3.58
C MET A 242 14.78 9.30 3.24
N LEU A 243 14.11 9.94 4.21
CA LEU A 243 13.47 11.24 4.03
C LEU A 243 14.48 12.34 3.67
N ASP A 244 15.58 12.39 4.39
CA ASP A 244 16.64 13.38 4.16
C ASP A 244 17.35 13.16 2.81
N GLY A 245 17.41 11.89 2.33
CA GLY A 245 18.00 11.48 1.07
C GLY A 245 17.08 11.58 -0.16
N ILE A 246 15.83 12.07 -0.01
CA ILE A 246 14.92 12.26 -1.15
C ILE A 246 15.44 13.39 -2.05
N GLU A 247 15.65 13.05 -3.31
CA GLU A 247 15.97 14.01 -4.37
C GLU A 247 14.69 14.48 -5.08
N PRO A 248 14.67 15.72 -5.61
CA PRO A 248 13.59 16.18 -6.48
C PRO A 248 13.45 15.25 -7.70
N ALA A 249 12.21 14.84 -7.98
CA ALA A 249 11.93 14.00 -9.13
C ALA A 249 12.09 14.79 -10.45
N PRO A 250 12.95 14.38 -11.39
CA PRO A 250 13.13 15.08 -12.66
C PRO A 250 12.05 14.67 -13.67
N LEU A 251 10.78 15.01 -13.36
CA LEU A 251 9.58 14.54 -14.06
C LEU A 251 9.62 14.84 -15.58
N THR A 252 10.16 15.98 -15.98
CA THR A 252 10.28 16.38 -17.40
C THR A 252 11.22 15.47 -18.23
N LYS A 253 12.02 14.62 -17.55
CA LYS A 253 12.91 13.66 -18.21
C LYS A 253 12.29 12.28 -18.40
N ILE A 254 11.11 12.02 -17.80
CA ILE A 254 10.42 10.74 -17.94
C ILE A 254 9.91 10.60 -19.38
N ARG A 255 10.24 9.47 -20.02
CA ARG A 255 9.86 9.14 -21.40
C ARG A 255 8.99 7.89 -21.50
N ALA A 256 8.98 7.07 -20.45
CA ALA A 256 8.18 5.85 -20.39
C ALA A 256 6.67 6.18 -20.43
N ARG A 257 5.88 5.30 -21.04
CA ARG A 257 4.41 5.38 -20.92
C ARG A 257 4.03 5.38 -19.44
N THR A 258 3.12 6.27 -19.07
CA THR A 258 2.86 6.53 -17.65
C THR A 258 1.37 6.57 -17.35
N LEU A 259 0.98 5.83 -16.31
CA LEU A 259 -0.32 5.87 -15.65
C LEU A 259 -0.15 6.38 -14.22
N ALA A 260 -0.95 7.36 -13.83
CA ALA A 260 -1.02 7.83 -12.45
C ALA A 260 -2.43 7.60 -11.90
N ILE A 261 -2.56 6.77 -10.88
CA ILE A 261 -3.81 6.49 -10.18
C ILE A 261 -3.74 7.19 -8.82
N TYR A 262 -4.66 8.11 -8.59
CA TYR A 262 -4.70 8.93 -7.39
C TYR A 262 -5.85 8.54 -6.48
N ALA A 263 -5.60 8.53 -5.18
CA ALA A 263 -6.63 8.50 -4.16
C ALA A 263 -7.22 9.90 -3.97
N ALA A 264 -8.54 9.98 -3.85
CA ALA A 264 -9.25 11.23 -3.59
C ALA A 264 -10.33 11.02 -2.53
N PRO A 265 -9.99 11.06 -1.23
CA PRO A 265 -10.99 11.04 -0.18
C PRO A 265 -11.90 12.27 -0.33
N THR A 266 -13.21 12.07 -0.21
CA THR A 266 -14.22 13.12 -0.47
C THR A 266 -14.42 14.07 0.70
N SER A 267 -13.96 13.71 1.88
CA SER A 267 -14.06 14.53 3.09
C SER A 267 -13.02 14.10 4.14
N ALA A 268 -12.91 14.85 5.21
CA ALA A 268 -12.08 14.48 6.35
C ALA A 268 -12.57 13.17 7.01
N GLU A 269 -13.87 12.93 7.06
CA GLU A 269 -14.48 11.70 7.57
C GLU A 269 -14.04 10.48 6.76
N VAL A 270 -13.97 10.64 5.43
CA VAL A 270 -13.46 9.58 4.54
C VAL A 270 -11.96 9.41 4.69
N MET A 271 -11.20 10.50 4.84
CA MET A 271 -9.75 10.45 5.01
C MET A 271 -9.32 9.75 6.29
N TYR A 272 -10.07 9.93 7.38
CA TYR A 272 -9.77 9.38 8.70
C TYR A 272 -10.78 8.31 9.12
N PRO A 273 -10.49 7.01 8.98
CA PRO A 273 -11.42 5.93 9.33
C PRO A 273 -11.91 5.96 10.79
N SER A 274 -11.07 6.46 11.70
CA SER A 274 -11.41 6.61 13.13
C SER A 274 -12.12 7.92 13.48
N TRP A 275 -12.65 8.64 12.49
CA TRP A 275 -13.34 9.93 12.70
C TRP A 275 -14.41 9.91 13.81
N TYR A 276 -15.14 8.79 13.91
CA TYR A 276 -16.17 8.60 14.93
C TYR A 276 -15.64 8.67 16.37
N ALA A 277 -14.36 8.32 16.57
CA ALA A 277 -13.70 8.29 17.87
C ALA A 277 -12.98 9.61 18.21
N PHE A 278 -12.94 10.57 17.28
CA PHE A 278 -12.27 11.86 17.50
C PHE A 278 -13.15 12.81 18.33
N ASP A 279 -12.52 13.54 19.24
CA ASP A 279 -13.12 14.71 19.88
C ASP A 279 -13.21 15.91 18.90
N ASP A 280 -13.87 16.98 19.30
CA ASP A 280 -14.09 18.14 18.44
C ASP A 280 -12.79 18.81 18.02
N SER A 281 -11.77 18.86 18.90
CA SER A 281 -10.45 19.40 18.59
C SER A 281 -9.73 18.57 17.52
N ALA A 282 -9.72 17.23 17.66
CA ALA A 282 -9.17 16.32 16.67
C ALA A 282 -9.92 16.40 15.33
N ARG A 283 -11.25 16.50 15.35
CA ARG A 283 -12.06 16.70 14.13
C ARG A 283 -11.73 18.01 13.45
N GLN A 284 -11.55 19.09 14.20
CA GLN A 284 -11.16 20.38 13.62
C GLN A 284 -9.77 20.31 12.98
N ARG A 285 -8.78 19.71 13.65
CA ARG A 285 -7.46 19.45 13.06
C ARG A 285 -7.57 18.59 11.81
N GLY A 286 -8.35 17.51 11.85
CA GLY A 286 -8.59 16.62 10.71
C GLY A 286 -9.14 17.36 9.50
N ARG A 287 -10.12 18.25 9.67
CA ARG A 287 -10.64 19.10 8.58
C ARG A 287 -9.56 20.03 8.00
N THR A 288 -8.76 20.63 8.86
CA THR A 288 -7.67 21.52 8.43
C THR A 288 -6.61 20.76 7.63
N VAL A 289 -6.18 19.60 8.10
CA VAL A 289 -5.20 18.76 7.40
C VAL A 289 -5.77 18.24 6.09
N TYR A 290 -7.03 17.77 6.07
CA TYR A 290 -7.70 17.32 4.85
C TYR A 290 -7.73 18.42 3.78
N ALA A 291 -8.11 19.63 4.14
CA ALA A 291 -8.16 20.76 3.21
C ALA A 291 -6.77 21.07 2.63
N ALA A 292 -5.75 21.14 3.48
CA ALA A 292 -4.37 21.42 3.06
C ALA A 292 -3.80 20.33 2.14
N VAL A 293 -3.95 19.05 2.53
CA VAL A 293 -3.47 17.89 1.76
C VAL A 293 -4.19 17.81 0.41
N SER A 294 -5.52 17.97 0.40
CA SER A 294 -6.32 17.92 -0.83
C SER A 294 -5.94 19.02 -1.83
N ALA A 295 -5.69 20.24 -1.33
CA ALA A 295 -5.23 21.36 -2.15
C ALA A 295 -3.84 21.09 -2.75
N GLU A 296 -2.89 20.64 -1.93
CA GLU A 296 -1.54 20.30 -2.39
C GLU A 296 -1.55 19.14 -3.39
N HIS A 297 -2.29 18.08 -3.15
CA HIS A 297 -2.46 16.97 -4.10
C HIS A 297 -3.03 17.45 -5.44
N ALA A 298 -3.97 18.39 -5.44
CA ALA A 298 -4.49 18.97 -6.68
C ALA A 298 -3.41 19.71 -7.47
N LEU A 299 -2.57 20.51 -6.79
CA LEU A 299 -1.43 21.20 -7.40
C LEU A 299 -0.39 20.22 -7.96
N GLN A 300 -0.05 19.18 -7.22
CA GLN A 300 0.91 18.16 -7.64
C GLN A 300 0.39 17.35 -8.83
N ARG A 301 -0.89 16.98 -8.87
CA ARG A 301 -1.52 16.31 -10.03
C ARG A 301 -1.46 17.19 -11.28
N ALA A 302 -1.78 18.47 -11.16
CA ALA A 302 -1.72 19.42 -12.27
C ALA A 302 -0.27 19.59 -12.77
N ARG A 303 0.72 19.66 -11.85
CA ARG A 303 2.14 19.69 -12.17
C ARG A 303 2.58 18.42 -12.90
N PHE A 304 2.25 17.26 -12.38
CA PHE A 304 2.62 15.96 -12.98
C PHE A 304 2.07 15.84 -14.39
N LYS A 305 0.79 16.20 -14.60
CA LYS A 305 0.16 16.20 -15.93
C LYS A 305 0.90 17.10 -16.94
N ARG A 306 1.38 18.25 -16.50
CA ARG A 306 2.12 19.20 -17.32
C ARG A 306 3.53 18.72 -17.64
N GLU A 307 4.22 18.12 -16.66
CA GLU A 307 5.64 17.76 -16.75
C GLU A 307 5.87 16.36 -17.36
N VAL A 308 4.95 15.40 -17.14
CA VAL A 308 4.98 14.07 -17.75
C VAL A 308 3.97 14.03 -18.89
N VAL A 309 4.40 14.54 -20.03
CA VAL A 309 3.54 14.70 -21.22
C VAL A 309 3.05 13.31 -21.69
N GLY A 310 1.76 13.21 -21.99
CA GLY A 310 1.13 11.95 -22.43
C GLY A 310 0.76 10.99 -21.27
N SER A 311 1.00 11.38 -20.03
CA SER A 311 0.57 10.57 -18.89
C SER A 311 -0.95 10.45 -18.81
N ARG A 312 -1.45 9.21 -18.62
CA ARG A 312 -2.85 8.96 -18.27
C ARG A 312 -3.02 9.16 -16.77
N GLN A 313 -4.08 9.85 -16.39
CA GLN A 313 -4.41 10.06 -14.98
C GLN A 313 -5.80 9.51 -14.68
N VAL A 314 -5.92 8.80 -13.56
CA VAL A 314 -7.16 8.25 -13.03
C VAL A 314 -7.30 8.70 -11.58
N ILE A 315 -8.49 9.11 -11.18
CA ILE A 315 -8.81 9.49 -9.81
C ILE A 315 -9.85 8.52 -9.28
N ILE A 316 -9.52 7.78 -8.21
CA ILE A 316 -10.46 6.92 -7.51
C ILE A 316 -11.08 7.71 -6.37
N THR A 317 -12.32 8.15 -6.60
CA THR A 317 -13.07 8.97 -5.64
C THR A 317 -13.44 8.14 -4.41
N GLY A 318 -13.23 8.69 -3.23
CA GLY A 318 -13.45 7.99 -1.95
C GLY A 318 -12.28 7.10 -1.51
N ALA A 319 -11.33 6.82 -2.39
CA ALA A 319 -10.14 6.06 -2.04
C ALA A 319 -9.24 6.81 -1.06
N ARG A 320 -8.51 6.06 -0.24
CA ARG A 320 -7.46 6.52 0.66
C ARG A 320 -6.09 6.15 0.13
N HIS A 321 -5.04 6.61 0.79
CA HIS A 321 -3.64 6.45 0.35
C HIS A 321 -3.26 5.02 -0.07
N TYR A 322 -3.74 3.99 0.64
CA TYR A 322 -3.55 2.58 0.27
C TYR A 322 -4.66 2.10 -0.68
N LEU A 323 -4.83 2.78 -1.80
CA LEU A 323 -5.92 2.55 -2.76
C LEU A 323 -5.96 1.10 -3.30
N PHE A 324 -4.81 0.44 -3.43
CA PHE A 324 -4.72 -0.97 -3.86
C PHE A 324 -5.22 -1.96 -2.79
N LEU A 325 -5.36 -1.53 -1.53
CA LEU A 325 -5.99 -2.31 -0.45
C LEU A 325 -7.47 -1.93 -0.27
N THR A 326 -7.82 -0.65 -0.41
CA THR A 326 -9.19 -0.15 -0.19
C THR A 326 -10.10 -0.28 -1.42
N HIS A 327 -9.53 -0.18 -2.63
CA HIS A 327 -10.24 -0.25 -3.92
C HIS A 327 -9.51 -1.23 -4.88
N PRO A 328 -9.20 -2.47 -4.44
CA PRO A 328 -8.31 -3.35 -5.18
C PRO A 328 -8.82 -3.74 -6.58
N GLY A 329 -10.15 -3.83 -6.75
CA GLY A 329 -10.76 -4.16 -8.04
C GLY A 329 -10.55 -3.06 -9.09
N GLU A 330 -10.83 -1.81 -8.71
CA GLU A 330 -10.66 -0.65 -9.61
C GLU A 330 -9.20 -0.44 -9.97
N VAL A 331 -8.31 -0.53 -8.97
CA VAL A 331 -6.86 -0.38 -9.19
C VAL A 331 -6.32 -1.48 -10.10
N ALA A 332 -6.71 -2.75 -9.87
CA ALA A 332 -6.28 -3.86 -10.73
C ALA A 332 -6.77 -3.70 -12.17
N HIS A 333 -8.03 -3.26 -12.35
CA HIS A 333 -8.57 -2.98 -13.69
C HIS A 333 -7.75 -1.93 -14.43
N GLU A 334 -7.41 -0.82 -13.78
CA GLU A 334 -6.61 0.25 -14.38
C GLU A 334 -5.17 -0.19 -14.70
N VAL A 335 -4.54 -0.94 -13.79
CA VAL A 335 -3.21 -1.52 -13.99
C VAL A 335 -3.21 -2.47 -15.18
N LEU A 336 -4.13 -3.46 -15.21
CA LEU A 336 -4.21 -4.44 -16.29
C LEU A 336 -4.55 -3.80 -17.63
N SER A 337 -5.53 -2.90 -17.67
CA SER A 337 -5.88 -2.15 -18.87
C SER A 337 -4.68 -1.39 -19.45
N PHE A 338 -3.88 -0.76 -18.59
CA PHE A 338 -2.69 -0.03 -19.02
C PHE A 338 -1.53 -0.94 -19.43
N MET A 339 -1.30 -2.02 -18.70
CA MET A 339 -0.21 -2.96 -18.98
C MET A 339 -0.44 -3.76 -20.29
N LEU A 340 -1.69 -4.09 -20.59
CA LEU A 340 -2.06 -4.93 -21.74
C LEU A 340 -2.44 -4.09 -22.97
N SER A 341 -2.55 -2.76 -22.87
CA SER A 341 -2.77 -1.91 -24.03
C SER A 341 -1.48 -1.75 -24.86
N ASN A 342 -1.63 -1.75 -26.20
CA ASN A 342 -0.55 -1.48 -27.15
C ASN A 342 -0.02 -0.03 -27.04
#